data_6102fbadb5c6e4a14b4e61b618a13dd3
#
_entry.id   6102fbadb5c6e4a14b4e61b618a13dd3
#
_cell.length_a   1.000
_cell.length_b   1.000
_cell.length_c   1.000
_cell.angle_alpha   90.00
_cell.angle_beta   90.00
_cell.angle_gamma   90.00
#
_symmetry.space_group_name_H-M   'P 1'
#
loop_
_entity.id
_entity.type
_entity.pdbx_description
1 polymer ?
#
loop_
_entity_poly.entity_id
_entity_poly.type
_entity_poly.pdbx_seq_one_letter_code
_entity_poly.pdbx_strand_id
1 'polypeptide(L)'
;MTILRGILRWLGADKEMTHIVAGNVAPGFSLKALEGKEYSLEKLRQDGPVVAAFFKISCPVCQFTFPFFERLSKRYGGDGVTFLGISQDDARDTKDFAKEFGVTFPMLLDEKQNGYPVSNAYGLTNVPTIFLIETDGTVKISCMGFDKKDLEAIAAELAERRKMKPSSLFLAGESVPAHKPG
;
A
#
# COMPACT_ATOMS: atom_id res chain seq x y z
N MET A 1 12.65 -26.77 -54.31
CA MET A 1 12.49 -27.28 -52.91
C MET A 1 13.06 -26.25 -51.96
N THR A 2 12.23 -25.38 -51.44
CA THR A 2 12.63 -24.27 -50.61
C THR A 2 12.11 -24.51 -49.18
N ILE A 3 13.04 -24.74 -48.28
CA ILE A 3 12.76 -25.03 -46.85
C ILE A 3 12.46 -23.72 -46.16
N LEU A 4 11.20 -23.50 -45.77
CA LEU A 4 10.80 -22.40 -44.89
C LEU A 4 11.31 -22.70 -43.50
N ARG A 5 12.32 -21.98 -43.04
CA ARG A 5 12.72 -21.90 -41.65
C ARG A 5 11.77 -20.96 -40.93
N GLY A 6 10.82 -21.53 -40.21
CA GLY A 6 10.01 -20.79 -39.24
C GLY A 6 10.86 -20.39 -38.07
N ILE A 7 11.20 -19.10 -37.96
CA ILE A 7 11.81 -18.51 -36.78
C ILE A 7 10.69 -18.33 -35.75
N LEU A 8 10.62 -19.25 -34.79
CA LEU A 8 9.82 -19.04 -33.56
C LEU A 8 10.53 -17.97 -32.75
N ARG A 9 10.07 -16.75 -32.94
CA ARG A 9 10.49 -15.60 -32.12
C ARG A 9 9.84 -15.76 -30.74
N TRP A 10 10.57 -16.30 -29.80
CA TRP A 10 10.24 -16.25 -28.39
C TRP A 10 10.28 -14.78 -27.95
N LEU A 11 9.14 -14.12 -28.01
CA LEU A 11 8.93 -12.85 -27.33
C LEU A 11 8.72 -13.17 -25.85
N GLY A 12 9.82 -13.35 -25.13
CA GLY A 12 9.86 -13.05 -23.72
C GLY A 12 9.63 -11.55 -23.61
N ALA A 13 8.39 -11.15 -23.40
CA ALA A 13 8.13 -9.79 -22.96
C ALA A 13 8.82 -9.67 -21.60
N ASP A 14 9.98 -9.00 -21.56
CA ASP A 14 10.45 -8.35 -20.36
C ASP A 14 9.29 -7.46 -19.92
N LYS A 15 8.56 -7.93 -18.90
CA LYS A 15 7.50 -7.14 -18.28
C LYS A 15 8.24 -6.02 -17.56
N GLU A 16 8.45 -4.89 -18.25
CA GLU A 16 8.89 -3.67 -17.57
C GLU A 16 8.04 -3.55 -16.31
N MET A 17 8.71 -3.52 -15.16
CA MET A 17 8.01 -3.34 -13.88
C MET A 17 7.40 -1.94 -13.90
N THR A 18 6.16 -1.87 -14.34
CA THR A 18 5.43 -0.61 -14.44
C THR A 18 5.05 -0.20 -13.04
N HIS A 19 5.58 0.93 -12.60
CA HIS A 19 5.16 1.53 -11.34
C HIS A 19 3.65 1.80 -11.35
N ILE A 20 2.95 1.27 -10.36
CA ILE A 20 1.50 1.44 -10.23
C ILE A 20 1.20 2.86 -9.75
N VAL A 21 0.34 3.56 -10.49
CA VAL A 21 -0.12 4.91 -10.17
C VAL A 21 -1.64 4.99 -10.21
N ALA A 22 -2.20 6.14 -9.83
CA ALA A 22 -3.63 6.38 -9.93
C ALA A 22 -4.14 6.12 -11.36
N GLY A 23 -5.28 5.44 -11.47
CA GLY A 23 -5.89 4.98 -12.73
C GLY A 23 -5.46 3.57 -13.18
N ASN A 24 -4.38 3.01 -12.64
CA ASN A 24 -4.01 1.62 -12.93
C ASN A 24 -4.87 0.63 -12.13
N VAL A 25 -4.97 -0.59 -12.61
CA VAL A 25 -5.53 -1.71 -11.83
C VAL A 25 -4.44 -2.22 -10.89
N ALA A 26 -4.75 -2.31 -9.59
CA ALA A 26 -3.86 -2.84 -8.58
C ALA A 26 -3.61 -4.33 -8.80
N PRO A 27 -2.35 -4.79 -8.82
CA PRO A 27 -2.05 -6.22 -8.86
C PRO A 27 -2.66 -6.93 -7.67
N GLY A 28 -3.32 -8.08 -7.92
CA GLY A 28 -3.84 -8.93 -6.86
C GLY A 28 -2.72 -9.49 -5.97
N PHE A 29 -3.03 -9.70 -4.70
CA PHE A 29 -2.13 -10.37 -3.78
C PHE A 29 -2.87 -11.26 -2.79
N SER A 30 -2.16 -12.23 -2.24
CA SER A 30 -2.55 -13.00 -1.06
C SER A 30 -1.33 -13.13 -0.15
N LEU A 31 -1.38 -12.54 1.03
CA LEU A 31 -0.27 -12.50 1.99
C LEU A 31 -0.76 -12.87 3.39
N LYS A 32 0.15 -13.46 4.17
CA LYS A 32 -0.09 -13.73 5.58
C LYS A 32 0.24 -12.51 6.43
N ALA A 33 -0.62 -12.23 7.39
CA ALA A 33 -0.38 -11.24 8.42
C ALA A 33 0.42 -11.81 9.60
N LEU A 34 0.89 -10.95 10.49
CA LEU A 34 1.62 -11.33 11.72
C LEU A 34 0.87 -12.35 12.57
N GLU A 35 -0.46 -12.27 12.62
CA GLU A 35 -1.32 -13.19 13.35
C GLU A 35 -1.57 -14.54 12.60
N GLY A 36 -0.94 -14.72 11.43
CA GLY A 36 -1.04 -15.93 10.60
C GLY A 36 -2.28 -16.00 9.70
N LYS A 37 -3.21 -15.04 9.81
CA LYS A 37 -4.36 -14.93 8.93
C LYS A 37 -3.93 -14.51 7.53
N GLU A 38 -4.53 -15.12 6.51
CA GLU A 38 -4.30 -14.77 5.11
C GLU A 38 -5.26 -13.68 4.65
N TYR A 39 -4.73 -12.66 3.99
CA TYR A 39 -5.48 -11.55 3.42
C TYR A 39 -5.27 -11.52 1.91
N SER A 40 -6.36 -11.52 1.16
CA SER A 40 -6.38 -11.41 -0.30
C SER A 40 -7.02 -10.08 -0.70
N LEU A 41 -6.36 -9.31 -1.56
CA LEU A 41 -6.90 -8.05 -2.06
C LEU A 41 -8.27 -8.25 -2.71
N GLU A 42 -8.44 -9.32 -3.48
CA GLU A 42 -9.69 -9.62 -4.16
C GLU A 42 -10.86 -9.79 -3.19
N LYS A 43 -10.63 -10.49 -2.07
CA LYS A 43 -11.65 -10.66 -1.04
C LYS A 43 -11.93 -9.36 -0.29
N LEU A 44 -10.88 -8.64 0.09
CA LEU A 44 -11.01 -7.42 0.88
C LEU A 44 -11.81 -6.33 0.16
N ARG A 45 -11.56 -6.15 -1.14
CA ARG A 45 -12.27 -5.13 -1.93
C ARG A 45 -13.74 -5.45 -2.22
N GLN A 46 -14.22 -6.67 -1.92
CA GLN A 46 -15.64 -7.00 -1.94
C GLN A 46 -16.42 -6.30 -0.83
N ASP A 47 -15.76 -6.04 0.30
CA ASP A 47 -16.35 -5.37 1.46
C ASP A 47 -16.21 -3.84 1.36
N GLY A 48 -15.31 -3.34 0.50
CA GLY A 48 -15.08 -1.91 0.32
C GLY A 48 -13.67 -1.56 -0.16
N PRO A 49 -13.28 -0.28 -0.17
CA PRO A 49 -11.95 0.12 -0.58
C PRO A 49 -10.88 -0.34 0.41
N VAL A 50 -9.66 -0.54 -0.13
CA VAL A 50 -8.49 -0.95 0.62
C VAL A 50 -7.44 0.16 0.59
N VAL A 51 -6.92 0.55 1.77
CA VAL A 51 -5.79 1.46 1.90
C VAL A 51 -4.58 0.64 2.31
N ALA A 52 -3.65 0.42 1.39
CA ALA A 52 -2.48 -0.41 1.58
C ALA A 52 -1.20 0.44 1.62
N ALA A 53 -0.41 0.34 2.70
CA ALA A 53 0.86 1.01 2.86
C ALA A 53 2.01 -0.01 2.79
N PHE A 54 2.81 0.06 1.74
CA PHE A 54 4.06 -0.70 1.63
C PHE A 54 5.17 0.03 2.37
N PHE A 55 5.95 -0.70 3.15
CA PHE A 55 6.97 -0.09 3.99
C PHE A 55 8.14 -1.01 4.31
N LYS A 56 9.20 -0.40 4.85
CA LYS A 56 10.36 -1.05 5.41
C LYS A 56 10.66 -0.45 6.78
N ILE A 57 10.97 -1.31 7.75
CA ILE A 57 11.19 -0.86 9.14
C ILE A 57 12.36 0.11 9.28
N SER A 58 13.43 -0.09 8.48
CA SER A 58 14.63 0.75 8.51
C SER A 58 14.49 2.09 7.79
N CYS A 59 13.33 2.35 7.15
CA CYS A 59 13.10 3.59 6.41
C CYS A 59 12.63 4.72 7.33
N PRO A 60 13.41 5.81 7.51
CA PRO A 60 13.01 6.92 8.40
C PRO A 60 11.71 7.61 7.96
N VAL A 61 11.42 7.63 6.65
CA VAL A 61 10.18 8.21 6.13
C VAL A 61 8.99 7.31 6.44
N CYS A 62 9.17 5.98 6.44
CA CYS A 62 8.15 5.05 6.91
C CYS A 62 7.83 5.27 8.40
N GLN A 63 8.86 5.35 9.25
CA GLN A 63 8.71 5.62 10.68
C GLN A 63 7.98 6.94 10.91
N PHE A 64 8.29 7.98 10.14
CA PHE A 64 7.61 9.27 10.19
C PHE A 64 6.15 9.21 9.73
N THR A 65 5.84 8.41 8.71
CA THR A 65 4.52 8.37 8.04
C THR A 65 3.50 7.53 8.83
N PHE A 66 3.95 6.44 9.46
CA PHE A 66 3.04 5.46 10.05
C PHE A 66 2.15 6.00 11.18
N PRO A 67 2.58 6.92 12.06
CA PRO A 67 1.68 7.55 13.02
C PRO A 67 0.50 8.29 12.39
N PHE A 68 0.70 8.93 11.24
CA PHE A 68 -0.38 9.58 10.48
C PHE A 68 -1.27 8.55 9.77
N PHE A 69 -0.67 7.49 9.25
CA PHE A 69 -1.41 6.39 8.64
C PHE A 69 -2.29 5.64 9.66
N GLU A 70 -1.78 5.43 10.88
CA GLU A 70 -2.56 4.89 12.01
C GLU A 70 -3.72 5.85 12.38
N ARG A 71 -3.48 7.16 12.38
CA ARG A 71 -4.52 8.16 12.64
C ARG A 71 -5.64 8.10 11.58
N LEU A 72 -5.28 7.90 10.30
CA LEU A 72 -6.23 7.64 9.22
C LEU A 72 -7.04 6.37 9.47
N SER A 73 -6.34 5.28 9.80
CA SER A 73 -6.96 3.98 10.08
C SER A 73 -7.95 4.05 11.24
N LYS A 74 -7.59 4.68 12.34
CA LYS A 74 -8.48 4.86 13.50
C LYS A 74 -9.72 5.68 13.17
N ARG A 75 -9.59 6.66 12.28
CA ARG A 75 -10.69 7.54 11.92
C ARG A 75 -11.63 6.92 10.90
N TYR A 76 -11.11 6.23 9.90
CA TYR A 76 -11.86 5.81 8.72
C TYR A 76 -11.89 4.30 8.51
N GLY A 77 -11.10 3.53 9.25
CA GLY A 77 -11.09 2.07 9.16
C GLY A 77 -12.37 1.44 9.71
N GLY A 78 -12.63 0.19 9.29
CA GLY A 78 -13.89 -0.50 9.57
C GLY A 78 -15.04 -0.02 8.69
N ASP A 79 -16.24 -0.57 8.89
CA ASP A 79 -17.46 -0.25 8.11
C ASP A 79 -17.22 -0.23 6.59
N GLY A 80 -16.57 -1.29 6.09
CA GLY A 80 -16.26 -1.44 4.68
C GLY A 80 -14.98 -0.78 4.19
N VAL A 81 -14.15 -0.20 5.06
CA VAL A 81 -12.81 0.33 4.70
C VAL A 81 -11.72 -0.48 5.40
N THR A 82 -10.85 -1.10 4.61
CA THR A 82 -9.74 -1.90 5.15
C THR A 82 -8.42 -1.16 5.04
N PHE A 83 -7.68 -1.07 6.15
CA PHE A 83 -6.31 -0.58 6.19
C PHE A 83 -5.34 -1.75 6.36
N LEU A 84 -4.20 -1.72 5.65
CA LEU A 84 -3.16 -2.74 5.68
C LEU A 84 -1.77 -2.11 5.66
N GLY A 85 -0.84 -2.66 6.45
CA GLY A 85 0.58 -2.48 6.24
C GLY A 85 1.14 -3.69 5.49
N ILE A 86 1.98 -3.49 4.47
CA ILE A 86 2.68 -4.55 3.75
C ILE A 86 4.17 -4.35 3.96
N SER A 87 4.73 -5.19 4.83
CA SER A 87 6.13 -5.12 5.26
C SER A 87 7.06 -5.87 4.34
N GLN A 88 8.21 -5.27 4.03
CA GLN A 88 9.32 -5.93 3.34
C GLN A 88 10.29 -6.62 4.30
N ASP A 89 10.01 -6.59 5.59
CA ASP A 89 10.85 -7.18 6.64
C ASP A 89 10.20 -8.45 7.21
N ASP A 90 10.93 -9.17 8.05
CA ASP A 90 10.41 -10.38 8.67
C ASP A 90 9.34 -10.11 9.75
N ALA A 91 8.72 -11.19 10.21
CA ALA A 91 7.62 -11.11 11.16
C ALA A 91 8.03 -10.51 12.52
N ARG A 92 9.26 -10.79 12.99
CA ARG A 92 9.76 -10.29 14.27
C ARG A 92 9.94 -8.77 14.21
N ASP A 93 10.69 -8.31 13.24
CA ASP A 93 11.03 -6.90 13.06
C ASP A 93 9.76 -6.08 12.75
N THR A 94 8.85 -6.64 11.94
CA THR A 94 7.55 -6.02 11.65
C THR A 94 6.69 -5.89 12.90
N LYS A 95 6.70 -6.90 13.78
CA LYS A 95 5.97 -6.87 15.06
C LYS A 95 6.52 -5.80 16.01
N ASP A 96 7.84 -5.69 16.10
CA ASP A 96 8.50 -4.67 16.93
C ASP A 96 8.19 -3.26 16.40
N PHE A 97 8.22 -3.05 15.09
CA PHE A 97 7.78 -1.80 14.45
C PHE A 97 6.32 -1.47 14.76
N ALA A 98 5.41 -2.45 14.62
CA ALA A 98 3.99 -2.23 14.92
C ALA A 98 3.77 -1.79 16.37
N LYS A 99 4.51 -2.37 17.31
CA LYS A 99 4.46 -2.01 18.72
C LYS A 99 5.02 -0.61 18.98
N GLU A 100 6.18 -0.29 18.39
CA GLU A 100 6.86 1.00 18.57
C GLU A 100 6.01 2.17 18.04
N PHE A 101 5.41 2.01 16.86
CA PHE A 101 4.60 3.06 16.22
C PHE A 101 3.09 2.96 16.50
N GLY A 102 2.68 2.05 17.40
CA GLY A 102 1.30 1.92 17.85
C GLY A 102 0.32 1.50 16.75
N VAL A 103 0.79 0.70 15.76
CA VAL A 103 -0.01 0.24 14.62
C VAL A 103 -1.03 -0.80 15.06
N THR A 104 -2.31 -0.61 14.68
CA THR A 104 -3.43 -1.48 15.09
C THR A 104 -4.11 -2.21 13.93
N PHE A 105 -3.86 -1.81 12.67
CA PHE A 105 -4.34 -2.51 11.50
C PHE A 105 -3.46 -3.73 11.14
N PRO A 106 -3.97 -4.70 10.35
CA PRO A 106 -3.21 -5.89 9.95
C PRO A 106 -1.91 -5.56 9.23
N MET A 107 -0.83 -6.22 9.63
CA MET A 107 0.50 -6.11 9.03
C MET A 107 0.81 -7.38 8.26
N LEU A 108 0.89 -7.30 6.94
CA LEU A 108 1.16 -8.40 6.03
C LEU A 108 2.65 -8.48 5.71
N LEU A 109 3.12 -9.67 5.35
CA LEU A 109 4.54 -9.95 5.13
C LEU A 109 4.81 -10.25 3.65
N ASP A 110 5.53 -9.35 2.99
CA ASP A 110 6.07 -9.49 1.64
C ASP A 110 7.60 -9.65 1.71
N GLU A 111 8.03 -10.76 2.29
CA GLU A 111 9.39 -10.97 2.79
C GLU A 111 10.44 -11.19 1.70
N LYS A 112 11.68 -10.79 2.03
CA LYS A 112 12.87 -10.95 1.19
C LYS A 112 13.11 -12.40 0.76
N GLN A 113 12.89 -13.37 1.63
CA GLN A 113 13.06 -14.80 1.32
C GLN A 113 12.20 -15.27 0.15
N ASN A 114 11.08 -14.58 -0.11
CA ASN A 114 10.17 -14.82 -1.23
C ASN A 114 10.43 -13.88 -2.42
N GLY A 115 11.46 -13.01 -2.34
CA GLY A 115 11.82 -12.06 -3.40
C GLY A 115 10.86 -10.88 -3.56
N TYR A 116 10.12 -10.51 -2.51
CA TYR A 116 9.16 -9.39 -2.52
C TYR A 116 8.14 -9.44 -3.67
N PRO A 117 7.40 -10.54 -3.83
CA PRO A 117 6.58 -10.74 -5.03
C PRO A 117 5.52 -9.65 -5.22
N VAL A 118 4.93 -9.15 -4.13
CA VAL A 118 3.88 -8.13 -4.21
C VAL A 118 4.48 -6.74 -4.45
N SER A 119 5.53 -6.37 -3.73
CA SER A 119 6.26 -5.10 -3.97
C SER A 119 6.75 -4.99 -5.41
N ASN A 120 7.27 -6.09 -5.97
CA ASN A 120 7.72 -6.15 -7.36
C ASN A 120 6.54 -6.03 -8.34
N ALA A 121 5.41 -6.70 -8.07
CA ALA A 121 4.23 -6.61 -8.91
C ALA A 121 3.67 -5.17 -8.98
N TYR A 122 3.79 -4.41 -7.87
CA TYR A 122 3.42 -3.00 -7.83
C TYR A 122 4.48 -2.06 -8.40
N GLY A 123 5.64 -2.59 -8.82
CA GLY A 123 6.76 -1.81 -9.37
C GLY A 123 7.29 -0.77 -8.39
N LEU A 124 7.35 -1.12 -7.10
CA LEU A 124 7.77 -0.17 -6.06
C LEU A 124 9.24 0.20 -6.21
N THR A 125 9.50 1.49 -6.26
CA THR A 125 10.87 2.07 -6.26
C THR A 125 11.23 2.68 -4.92
N ASN A 126 10.23 3.04 -4.13
CA ASN A 126 10.37 3.77 -2.87
C ASN A 126 9.38 3.24 -1.82
N VAL A 127 9.74 3.41 -0.55
CA VAL A 127 8.84 3.21 0.58
C VAL A 127 8.93 4.41 1.54
N PRO A 128 7.84 4.78 2.23
CA PRO A 128 6.53 4.18 2.09
C PRO A 128 5.88 4.50 0.74
N THR A 129 5.05 3.59 0.24
CA THR A 129 4.10 3.90 -0.85
C THR A 129 2.72 3.46 -0.40
N ILE A 130 1.75 4.37 -0.46
CA ILE A 130 0.38 4.15 0.01
C ILE A 130 -0.56 4.20 -1.18
N PHE A 131 -1.44 3.22 -1.27
CA PHE A 131 -2.46 3.13 -2.32
C PHE A 131 -3.86 3.13 -1.70
N LEU A 132 -4.75 3.96 -2.22
CA LEU A 132 -6.19 3.81 -2.05
C LEU A 132 -6.73 3.03 -3.25
N ILE A 133 -7.19 1.82 -3.01
CA ILE A 133 -7.66 0.88 -4.03
C ILE A 133 -9.18 0.75 -3.92
N GLU A 134 -9.88 0.97 -5.02
CA GLU A 134 -11.33 0.88 -5.11
C GLU A 134 -11.86 -0.56 -5.16
N THR A 135 -13.14 -0.73 -4.99
CA THR A 135 -13.82 -2.03 -5.04
C THR A 135 -13.69 -2.72 -6.39
N ASP A 136 -13.55 -1.98 -7.49
CA ASP A 136 -13.28 -2.51 -8.82
C ASP A 136 -11.82 -2.88 -9.05
N GLY A 137 -10.94 -2.56 -8.09
CA GLY A 137 -9.49 -2.80 -8.14
C GLY A 137 -8.69 -1.64 -8.71
N THR A 138 -9.31 -0.54 -9.12
CA THR A 138 -8.60 0.63 -9.62
C THR A 138 -7.92 1.38 -8.46
N VAL A 139 -6.67 1.77 -8.64
CA VAL A 139 -5.96 2.66 -7.74
C VAL A 139 -6.51 4.08 -7.91
N LYS A 140 -7.14 4.63 -6.89
CA LYS A 140 -7.65 5.99 -6.91
C LYS A 140 -6.59 7.02 -6.55
N ILE A 141 -5.78 6.72 -5.54
CA ILE A 141 -4.69 7.59 -5.09
C ILE A 141 -3.44 6.72 -4.88
N SER A 142 -2.29 7.22 -5.32
CA SER A 142 -0.96 6.67 -5.07
C SER A 142 -0.10 7.75 -4.44
N CYS A 143 0.32 7.54 -3.18
CA CYS A 143 1.16 8.45 -2.41
C CYS A 143 2.54 7.83 -2.23
N MET A 144 3.58 8.44 -2.79
CA MET A 144 4.97 7.98 -2.73
C MET A 144 5.76 8.80 -1.71
N GLY A 145 6.39 8.12 -0.76
CA GLY A 145 6.99 8.78 0.39
C GLY A 145 5.93 9.30 1.37
N PHE A 146 6.25 10.37 2.06
CA PHE A 146 5.28 11.15 2.81
C PHE A 146 4.86 12.36 1.97
N ASP A 147 3.60 12.42 1.61
CA ASP A 147 3.00 13.60 0.97
C ASP A 147 1.73 14.00 1.74
N LYS A 148 1.78 15.20 2.29
CA LYS A 148 0.69 15.73 3.13
C LYS A 148 -0.61 15.87 2.34
N LYS A 149 -0.51 16.32 1.09
CA LYS A 149 -1.66 16.57 0.22
C LYS A 149 -2.35 15.26 -0.18
N ASP A 150 -1.56 14.22 -0.50
CA ASP A 150 -2.10 12.92 -0.88
C ASP A 150 -2.76 12.23 0.33
N LEU A 151 -2.15 12.32 1.53
CA LEU A 151 -2.76 11.79 2.75
C LEU A 151 -4.07 12.50 3.11
N GLU A 152 -4.15 13.83 2.93
CA GLU A 152 -5.39 14.58 3.09
C GLU A 152 -6.43 14.25 2.01
N ALA A 153 -6.00 13.96 0.78
CA ALA A 153 -6.88 13.49 -0.29
C ALA A 153 -7.49 12.12 0.04
N ILE A 154 -6.69 11.17 0.55
CA ILE A 154 -7.20 9.89 1.05
C ILE A 154 -8.22 10.12 2.17
N ALA A 155 -7.91 10.99 3.13
CA ALA A 155 -8.83 11.32 4.23
C ALA A 155 -10.17 11.89 3.72
N ALA A 156 -10.13 12.79 2.73
CA ALA A 156 -11.32 13.40 2.14
C ALA A 156 -12.19 12.37 1.42
N GLU A 157 -11.59 11.49 0.61
CA GLU A 157 -12.30 10.40 -0.08
C GLU A 157 -13.00 9.46 0.89
N LEU A 158 -12.30 9.07 1.96
CA LEU A 158 -12.88 8.18 2.96
C LEU A 158 -13.96 8.86 3.80
N ALA A 159 -13.81 10.16 4.10
CA ALA A 159 -14.81 10.94 4.80
C ALA A 159 -16.12 11.05 3.98
N GLU A 160 -16.01 11.33 2.66
CA GLU A 160 -17.14 11.39 1.76
C GLU A 160 -17.91 10.06 1.71
N ARG A 161 -17.20 8.94 1.55
CA ARG A 161 -17.80 7.59 1.53
C ARG A 161 -18.57 7.27 2.81
N ARG A 162 -18.02 7.65 3.94
CA ARG A 162 -18.63 7.42 5.25
C ARG A 162 -19.62 8.50 5.64
N LYS A 163 -19.91 9.46 4.77
CA LYS A 163 -20.78 10.62 5.05
C LYS A 163 -20.38 11.36 6.34
N MET A 164 -19.07 11.42 6.58
CA MET A 164 -18.48 12.10 7.72
C MET A 164 -18.08 13.52 7.32
N LYS A 165 -18.13 14.43 8.29
CA LYS A 165 -17.59 15.78 8.08
C LYS A 165 -16.07 15.70 7.87
N PRO A 166 -15.53 16.29 6.79
CA PRO A 166 -14.07 16.33 6.60
C PRO A 166 -13.40 17.03 7.79
N SER A 167 -12.27 16.48 8.20
CA SER A 167 -11.44 17.12 9.22
C SER A 167 -9.97 16.84 8.88
N SER A 168 -9.11 17.82 9.15
CA SER A 168 -7.68 17.67 8.89
C SER A 168 -7.10 16.44 9.58
N LEU A 169 -6.26 15.73 8.87
CA LEU A 169 -5.46 14.63 9.41
C LEU A 169 -4.39 15.15 10.36
N PHE A 170 -3.90 16.36 10.09
CA PHE A 170 -2.83 17.01 10.83
C PHE A 170 -3.42 17.99 11.86
N LEU A 171 -2.94 17.92 13.09
CA LEU A 171 -3.45 18.73 14.20
C LEU A 171 -2.90 20.15 14.12
N ALA A 172 -3.65 21.11 14.64
CA ALA A 172 -3.17 22.47 14.78
C ALA A 172 -1.92 22.49 15.68
N GLY A 173 -0.85 23.14 15.21
CA GLY A 173 0.44 23.21 15.91
C GLY A 173 1.42 22.06 15.59
N GLU A 174 1.01 21.03 14.86
CA GLU A 174 1.97 20.02 14.35
C GLU A 174 2.82 20.63 13.23
N SER A 175 4.15 20.66 13.43
CA SER A 175 5.09 21.04 12.36
C SER A 175 5.33 19.85 11.43
N VAL A 176 4.50 19.75 10.40
CA VAL A 176 4.55 18.65 9.44
C VAL A 176 4.98 19.19 8.08
N PRO A 177 6.07 18.65 7.47
CA PRO A 177 6.51 19.07 6.14
C PRO A 177 5.46 18.72 5.09
N ALA A 178 5.46 19.45 3.97
CA ALA A 178 4.56 19.15 2.86
C ALA A 178 4.87 17.79 2.22
N HIS A 179 6.17 17.43 2.14
CA HIS A 179 6.65 16.22 1.49
C HIS A 179 7.96 15.72 2.11
N LYS A 180 8.16 14.40 2.13
CA LYS A 180 9.44 13.72 2.36
C LYS A 180 9.58 12.60 1.33
N PRO A 181 10.63 12.58 0.49
CA PRO A 181 10.86 11.48 -0.45
C PRO A 181 11.09 10.17 0.31
N GLY A 182 10.56 9.07 -0.22
CA GLY A 182 10.76 7.72 0.32
C GLY A 182 12.13 7.13 -0.03
#